data_11671e46eaab66daffb8d7a475904c71
#
_entry.id   11671e46eaab66daffb8d7a475904c71
#
_cell.length_a   1.000
_cell.length_b   1.000
_cell.length_c   1.000
_cell.angle_alpha   90.00
_cell.angle_beta   90.00
_cell.angle_gamma   90.00
#
_symmetry.space_group_name_H-M   'P 1'
#
loop_
_entity.id
_entity.type
_entity.pdbx_description
1 polymer ?
#
loop_
_entity_poly.entity_id
_entity_poly.type
_entity_poly.pdbx_seq_one_letter_code
_entity_poly.pdbx_strand_id
1 'polypeptide(L)' 'MPGITEDQVVATAQELGQDEFTREDLATKLGVEKTELSKPFRQARRAGRLDKVRDDDEGTGHFRLTNK' A
#
# COMPACT_ATOMS: atom_id res chain seq x y z
N MET A 1 1.57 19.26 9.27
CA MET A 1 2.46 18.25 8.66
C MET A 1 1.74 17.53 7.56
N PRO A 2 2.34 17.48 6.40
CA PRO A 2 1.74 16.66 5.36
C PRO A 2 1.81 15.19 5.76
N GLY A 3 0.73 14.49 5.54
CA GLY A 3 0.72 13.05 5.78
C GLY A 3 1.38 12.30 4.62
N ILE A 4 1.22 10.99 4.66
CA ILE A 4 1.70 10.13 3.59
C ILE A 4 0.86 10.40 2.35
N THR A 5 1.51 10.50 1.19
CA THR A 5 0.80 10.74 -0.06
C THR A 5 0.65 9.45 -0.85
N GLU A 6 -0.24 9.49 -1.82
CA GLU A 6 -0.43 8.37 -2.74
C GLU A 6 0.88 8.01 -3.44
N ASP A 7 1.63 9.02 -3.86
CA ASP A 7 2.91 8.79 -4.54
C ASP A 7 3.91 8.09 -3.64
N GLN A 8 3.94 8.47 -2.36
CA GLN A 8 4.83 7.82 -1.39
C GLN A 8 4.47 6.36 -1.20
N VAL A 9 3.17 6.06 -1.16
CA VAL A 9 2.73 4.66 -1.03
C VAL A 9 3.21 3.84 -2.21
N VAL A 10 3.01 4.36 -3.42
CA VAL A 10 3.40 3.64 -4.63
C VAL A 10 4.91 3.47 -4.72
N ALA A 11 5.65 4.55 -4.42
CA ALA A 11 7.11 4.49 -4.47
C ALA A 11 7.65 3.48 -3.45
N THR A 12 7.08 3.46 -2.25
CA THR A 12 7.50 2.53 -1.21
C THR A 12 7.21 1.09 -1.61
N ALA A 13 6.04 0.87 -2.21
CA ALA A 13 5.69 -0.46 -2.70
C ALA A 13 6.68 -0.95 -3.76
N GLN A 14 7.12 -0.03 -4.63
CA GLN A 14 8.12 -0.37 -5.62
C GLN A 14 9.46 -0.73 -4.97
N GLU A 15 9.82 -0.01 -3.92
CA GLU A 15 11.07 -0.27 -3.20
C GLU A 15 11.06 -1.61 -2.50
N LEU A 16 9.90 -2.10 -2.09
CA LEU A 16 9.81 -3.41 -1.46
C LEU A 16 10.24 -4.52 -2.40
N GLY A 17 10.00 -4.34 -3.69
CA GLY A 17 10.38 -5.34 -4.68
C GLY A 17 9.66 -6.66 -4.54
N GLN A 18 8.51 -6.67 -3.88
CA GLN A 18 7.71 -7.88 -3.66
C GLN A 18 6.55 -7.91 -4.65
N ASP A 19 6.19 -9.13 -5.08
CA ASP A 19 5.04 -9.29 -5.96
C ASP A 19 3.75 -8.89 -5.25
N GLU A 20 3.66 -9.22 -3.97
CA GLU A 20 2.52 -8.88 -3.13
C GLU A 20 3.01 -8.26 -1.84
N PHE A 21 2.23 -7.34 -1.31
CA PHE A 21 2.55 -6.69 -0.04
C PHE A 21 1.27 -6.34 0.70
N THR A 22 1.40 -6.02 1.98
CA THR A 22 0.27 -5.62 2.80
C THR A 22 0.46 -4.18 3.22
N ARG A 23 -0.61 -3.58 3.76
CA ARG A 23 -0.48 -2.23 4.33
C ARG A 23 0.54 -2.22 5.46
N GLU A 24 0.61 -3.31 6.21
CA GLU A 24 1.57 -3.41 7.31
C GLU A 24 3.01 -3.34 6.78
N ASP A 25 3.27 -4.02 5.66
CA ASP A 25 4.60 -3.96 5.05
C ASP A 25 4.98 -2.53 4.71
N LEU A 26 4.05 -1.79 4.15
CA LEU A 26 4.30 -0.39 3.80
C LEU A 26 4.45 0.47 5.03
N ALA A 27 3.62 0.26 6.04
CA ALA A 27 3.68 1.03 7.27
C ALA A 27 5.03 0.84 7.95
N THR A 28 5.50 -0.41 8.00
CA THR A 28 6.79 -0.72 8.59
C THR A 28 7.93 -0.04 7.82
N LYS A 29 7.87 -0.13 6.49
CA LYS A 29 8.90 0.48 5.64
C LYS A 29 8.94 1.99 5.80
N LEU A 30 7.77 2.62 5.90
CA LEU A 30 7.66 4.07 6.05
C LEU A 30 7.84 4.54 7.49
N GLY A 31 7.73 3.62 8.45
CA GLY A 31 7.85 3.98 9.87
C GLY A 31 6.62 4.71 10.39
N VAL A 32 5.44 4.36 9.89
CA VAL A 32 4.18 5.00 10.29
C VAL A 32 3.16 3.96 10.69
N GLU A 33 2.03 4.44 11.24
CA GLU A 33 0.93 3.56 11.61
C GLU A 33 0.11 3.19 10.37
N LYS A 34 -0.51 2.02 10.40
CA LYS A 34 -1.35 1.58 9.29
C LYS A 34 -2.50 2.54 9.04
N THR A 35 -3.00 3.18 10.10
CA THR A 35 -4.10 4.13 9.97
C THR A 35 -3.70 5.33 9.12
N GLU A 36 -2.42 5.70 9.14
CA GLU A 36 -1.94 6.82 8.34
C GLU A 36 -1.90 6.49 6.86
N LEU A 37 -1.88 5.20 6.54
CA LEU A 37 -1.86 4.76 5.15
C LEU A 37 -3.24 4.62 4.54
N SER A 38 -4.28 4.59 5.36
CA SER A 38 -5.63 4.27 4.88
C SER A 38 -6.06 5.17 3.73
N LYS A 39 -5.91 6.46 3.90
CA LYS A 39 -6.37 7.42 2.89
C LYS A 39 -5.53 7.36 1.61
N PRO A 40 -4.20 7.52 1.69
CA PRO A 40 -3.39 7.48 0.46
C PRO A 40 -3.43 6.11 -0.22
N PHE A 41 -3.57 5.06 0.57
CA PHE A 41 -3.68 3.71 0.02
C PHE A 41 -4.95 3.58 -0.81
N ARG A 42 -6.06 4.08 -0.27
CA ARG A 42 -7.34 4.06 -0.99
C ARG A 42 -7.25 4.90 -2.26
N GLN A 43 -6.58 6.05 -2.18
CA GLN A 43 -6.41 6.90 -3.34
C GLN A 43 -5.65 6.18 -4.45
N ALA A 44 -4.59 5.45 -4.08
CA ALA A 44 -3.80 4.71 -5.05
C ALA A 44 -4.64 3.60 -5.71
N ARG A 45 -5.49 2.94 -4.92
CA ARG A 45 -6.38 1.91 -5.47
C ARG A 45 -7.39 2.50 -6.44
N ARG A 46 -7.96 3.64 -6.07
CA ARG A 46 -8.97 4.29 -6.94
C ARG A 46 -8.36 4.79 -8.24
N ALA A 47 -7.09 5.16 -8.18
CA ALA A 47 -6.37 5.61 -9.37
C ALA A 47 -5.89 4.46 -10.24
N GLY A 48 -6.11 3.21 -9.79
CA GLY A 48 -5.67 2.04 -10.55
C GLY A 48 -4.19 1.75 -10.44
N ARG A 49 -3.53 2.30 -9.42
CA ARG A 49 -2.09 2.08 -9.23
C ARG A 49 -1.80 0.88 -8.34
N LEU A 50 -2.78 0.46 -7.54
CA LEU A 50 -2.69 -0.72 -6.69
C LEU A 50 -3.93 -1.56 -6.86
N ASP A 51 -3.79 -2.88 -6.74
CA ASP A 51 -4.92 -3.79 -6.77
C ASP A 51 -4.83 -4.75 -5.61
N LYS A 52 -6.00 -5.10 -5.07
CA LYS A 52 -6.08 -6.12 -4.04
C LYS A 52 -6.02 -7.49 -4.71
N VAL A 53 -5.11 -8.33 -4.24
CA VAL A 53 -4.95 -9.68 -4.80
C VAL A 53 -5.85 -10.66 -4.10
N ARG A 54 -5.85 -10.64 -2.76
CA ARG A 54 -6.61 -11.58 -1.95
C ARG A 54 -6.58 -11.17 -0.50
N ASP A 55 -7.43 -11.80 0.31
CA ASP A 55 -7.34 -11.71 1.76
C ASP A 55 -6.76 -13.02 2.26
N ASP A 56 -5.91 -12.94 3.27
CA ASP A 56 -5.36 -14.16 3.87
C ASP A 56 -6.29 -14.67 4.97
N ASP A 57 -5.88 -15.74 5.65
CA ASP A 57 -6.68 -16.38 6.67
C ASP A 57 -6.98 -15.48 7.85
N GLU A 58 -6.16 -14.48 8.07
CA GLU A 58 -6.34 -13.54 9.16
C GLU A 58 -7.15 -12.31 8.76
N GLY A 59 -7.59 -12.26 7.51
CA GLY A 59 -8.33 -11.13 7.01
C GLY A 59 -7.47 -9.97 6.56
N THR A 60 -6.18 -10.19 6.40
CA THR A 60 -5.26 -9.15 5.93
C THR A 60 -5.26 -9.13 4.40
N GLY A 61 -5.50 -7.96 3.84
CA GLY A 61 -5.49 -7.82 2.38
C GLY A 61 -4.08 -7.78 1.82
N HIS A 62 -3.88 -8.51 0.76
CA HIS A 62 -2.62 -8.51 0.02
C HIS A 62 -2.84 -7.75 -1.28
N PHE A 63 -1.88 -6.90 -1.60
CA PHE A 63 -1.99 -5.98 -2.73
C PHE A 63 -0.77 -6.10 -3.63
N ARG A 64 -0.92 -5.59 -4.83
CA ARG A 64 0.20 -5.53 -5.78
C ARG A 64 0.10 -4.24 -6.57
N LEU A 65 1.23 -3.84 -7.15
CA LEU A 65 1.27 -2.69 -8.03
C LEU A 65 0.71 -3.08 -9.39
N THR A 66 -0.03 -2.16 -9.98
CA THR A 66 -0.50 -2.34 -11.36
C THR A 66 0.25 -1.33 -12.22
N ASN A 67 0.69 -1.77 -13.39
CA ASN A 67 1.38 -0.89 -14.33
C ASN A 67 0.36 -0.31 -15.29
N LYS A 68 -0.04 0.88 -14.98
CA LYS A 68 -0.95 1.60 -15.85
C LYS A 68 -0.33 2.87 -16.33
#